data_ed00cc6c3902f9642ae95c2755d393b0
#
_entry.id   ed00cc6c3902f9642ae95c2755d393b0
#
_cell.length_a   1.000
_cell.length_b   1.000
_cell.length_c   1.000
_cell.angle_alpha   90.00
_cell.angle_beta   90.00
_cell.angle_gamma   90.00
#
_symmetry.space_group_name_H-M   'P 1'
#
loop_
_entity.id
_entity.type
_entity.pdbx_description
1 polymer ?
#
loop_
_entity_poly.entity_id
_entity_poly.type
_entity_poly.pdbx_seq_one_letter_code
_entity_poly.pdbx_strand_id
1 'polypeptide(L)'
;MQLLRRFPQIVLGLALAYAGIGHLTTSRQEFQAQVPSLLKDYADFVVLASGVVEIVLGLSLIALWRYRVQVGWLVAIFFVALFWGNLSQYINKVDAFGLDSDQARFVRLLFQPLLVFWALGSTGAWRAYRSSRTK
;
A
#
# COMPACT_ATOMS: atom_id res chain seq x y z
N MET A 1 9.12 20.24 -16.15
CA MET A 1 8.24 19.29 -16.85
C MET A 1 8.41 17.86 -16.37
N GLN A 2 9.65 17.36 -16.24
CA GLN A 2 9.87 16.04 -15.67
C GLN A 2 9.38 15.93 -14.22
N LEU A 3 9.52 16.99 -13.45
CA LEU A 3 9.07 17.01 -12.06
C LEU A 3 7.56 16.83 -11.96
N LEU A 4 6.79 17.43 -12.87
CA LEU A 4 5.34 17.30 -12.90
C LEU A 4 4.90 15.86 -13.24
N ARG A 5 5.65 15.18 -14.11
CA ARG A 5 5.38 13.77 -14.44
C ARG A 5 5.67 12.86 -13.27
N ARG A 6 6.66 13.22 -12.45
CA ARG A 6 7.06 12.43 -11.29
C ARG A 6 6.21 12.71 -10.06
N PHE A 7 5.45 13.80 -10.07
CA PHE A 7 4.72 14.27 -8.90
C PHE A 7 3.79 13.19 -8.30
N PRO A 8 2.92 12.53 -9.09
CA PRO A 8 2.04 11.51 -8.51
C PRO A 8 2.81 10.33 -7.91
N GLN A 9 3.93 9.95 -8.50
CA GLN A 9 4.77 8.87 -7.99
C GLN A 9 5.48 9.28 -6.72
N ILE A 10 5.99 10.51 -6.65
CA ILE A 10 6.66 11.04 -5.47
C ILE A 10 5.67 11.14 -4.30
N VAL A 11 4.46 11.63 -4.56
CA VAL A 11 3.42 11.72 -3.52
C VAL A 11 3.09 10.33 -2.98
N LEU A 12 2.95 9.35 -3.86
CA LEU A 12 2.69 7.98 -3.43
C LEU A 12 3.84 7.44 -2.57
N GLY A 13 5.08 7.72 -2.99
CA GLY A 13 6.28 7.31 -2.23
C GLY A 13 6.32 7.92 -0.84
N LEU A 14 6.03 9.21 -0.73
CA LEU A 14 5.98 9.91 0.56
C LEU A 14 4.87 9.35 1.44
N ALA A 15 3.69 9.07 0.86
CA ALA A 15 2.56 8.51 1.60
C ALA A 15 2.91 7.11 2.15
N LEU A 16 3.55 6.27 1.33
CA LEU A 16 3.98 4.94 1.75
C LEU A 16 5.02 5.01 2.87
N ALA A 17 6.02 5.88 2.72
CA ALA A 17 7.06 6.04 3.74
C ALA A 17 6.45 6.52 5.06
N TYR A 18 5.53 7.47 5.00
CA TYR A 18 4.82 7.98 6.17
C TYR A 18 4.01 6.87 6.85
N ALA A 19 3.27 6.10 6.06
CA ALA A 19 2.48 4.98 6.59
C ALA A 19 3.38 3.93 7.23
N GLY A 20 4.51 3.62 6.59
CA GLY A 20 5.47 2.66 7.13
C GLY A 20 6.07 3.11 8.46
N ILE A 21 6.36 4.39 8.61
CA ILE A 21 6.82 4.95 9.87
C ILE A 21 5.74 4.77 10.94
N GLY A 22 4.47 4.99 10.59
CA GLY A 22 3.35 4.77 11.49
C GLY A 22 3.25 3.32 11.97
N HIS A 23 3.53 2.35 11.09
CA HIS A 23 3.56 0.93 11.46
C HIS A 23 4.59 0.65 12.55
N LEU A 24 5.72 1.37 12.55
CA LEU A 24 6.80 1.12 13.49
C LEU A 24 6.68 1.93 14.77
N THR A 25 5.82 2.95 14.80
CA THR A 25 5.77 3.93 15.89
C THR A 25 4.33 4.16 16.41
N THR A 26 3.71 5.26 15.99
CA THR A 26 2.50 5.80 16.63
C THR A 26 1.24 4.98 16.37
N SER A 27 1.16 4.30 15.22
CA SER A 27 -0.05 3.56 14.82
C SER A 27 0.15 2.05 14.82
N ARG A 28 1.19 1.56 15.49
CA ARG A 28 1.56 0.14 15.50
C ARG A 28 0.39 -0.75 15.94
N GLN A 29 -0.30 -0.38 17.02
CA GLN A 29 -1.41 -1.17 17.55
C GLN A 29 -2.63 -1.14 16.62
N GLU A 30 -2.91 0.02 16.01
CA GLU A 30 -4.05 0.14 15.11
C GLU A 30 -3.87 -0.67 13.84
N PHE A 31 -2.64 -0.74 13.31
CA PHE A 31 -2.35 -1.56 12.14
C PHE A 31 -2.53 -3.06 12.42
N GLN A 32 -2.39 -3.50 13.66
CA GLN A 32 -2.62 -4.91 14.01
C GLN A 32 -4.07 -5.33 13.73
N ALA A 33 -5.02 -4.40 13.75
CA ALA A 33 -6.41 -4.68 13.41
C ALA A 33 -6.58 -5.12 11.96
N GLN A 34 -5.65 -4.76 11.08
CA GLN A 34 -5.67 -5.12 9.67
C GLN A 34 -4.90 -6.39 9.36
N VAL A 35 -4.32 -7.03 10.36
CA VAL A 35 -3.65 -8.33 10.16
C VAL A 35 -4.73 -9.41 10.04
N PRO A 36 -4.68 -10.26 8.98
CA PRO A 36 -5.66 -11.33 8.84
C PRO A 36 -5.67 -12.24 10.06
N SER A 37 -6.84 -12.76 10.39
CA SER A 37 -7.03 -13.58 11.59
C SER A 37 -6.12 -14.81 11.61
N LEU A 38 -5.78 -15.34 10.43
CA LEU A 38 -4.88 -16.48 10.29
C LEU A 38 -3.46 -16.16 10.79
N LEU A 39 -3.05 -14.88 10.73
CA LEU A 39 -1.73 -14.41 11.13
C LEU A 39 -1.74 -13.67 12.47
N LYS A 40 -2.83 -13.77 13.22
CA LYS A 40 -3.04 -12.96 14.42
C LYS A 40 -1.97 -13.19 15.49
N ASP A 41 -1.46 -14.44 15.60
CA ASP A 41 -0.40 -14.75 16.56
C ASP A 41 0.93 -14.08 16.23
N TYR A 42 1.11 -13.64 14.98
CA TYR A 42 2.28 -12.94 14.51
C TYR A 42 1.99 -11.48 14.13
N ALA A 43 0.88 -10.92 14.68
CA ALA A 43 0.39 -9.61 14.28
C ALA A 43 1.46 -8.52 14.41
N ASP A 44 2.18 -8.50 15.52
CA ASP A 44 3.23 -7.50 15.74
C ASP A 44 4.34 -7.61 14.71
N PHE A 45 4.82 -8.82 14.45
CA PHE A 45 5.85 -9.06 13.45
C PHE A 45 5.36 -8.63 12.05
N VAL A 46 4.13 -8.99 11.70
CA VAL A 46 3.55 -8.65 10.38
C VAL A 46 3.48 -7.14 10.21
N VAL A 47 3.04 -6.42 11.24
CA VAL A 47 2.94 -4.95 11.18
C VAL A 47 4.31 -4.33 11.02
N LEU A 48 5.30 -4.76 11.80
CA LEU A 48 6.66 -4.22 11.71
C LEU A 48 7.30 -4.54 10.36
N ALA A 49 7.18 -5.78 9.89
CA ALA A 49 7.74 -6.18 8.60
C ALA A 49 7.09 -5.41 7.46
N SER A 50 5.78 -5.25 7.46
CA SER A 50 5.08 -4.50 6.42
C SER A 50 5.46 -3.02 6.44
N GLY A 51 5.69 -2.45 7.64
CA GLY A 51 6.16 -1.08 7.77
C GLY A 51 7.52 -0.86 7.13
N VAL A 52 8.47 -1.78 7.36
CA VAL A 52 9.79 -1.73 6.72
C VAL A 52 9.65 -1.82 5.20
N VAL A 53 8.83 -2.76 4.70
CA VAL A 53 8.58 -2.90 3.27
C VAL A 53 8.00 -1.61 2.69
N GLU A 54 7.03 -1.00 3.37
CA GLU A 54 6.43 0.26 2.91
C GLU A 54 7.44 1.39 2.83
N ILE A 55 8.33 1.51 3.82
CA ILE A 55 9.36 2.55 3.80
C ILE A 55 10.31 2.31 2.62
N VAL A 56 10.77 1.07 2.43
CA VAL A 56 11.67 0.73 1.34
C VAL A 56 11.01 1.01 -0.01
N LEU A 57 9.77 0.56 -0.20
CA LEU A 57 9.03 0.80 -1.45
C LEU A 57 8.77 2.29 -1.67
N GLY A 58 8.40 3.02 -0.62
CA GLY A 58 8.16 4.46 -0.71
C GLY A 58 9.40 5.23 -1.12
N LEU A 59 10.53 4.95 -0.48
CA LEU A 59 11.81 5.57 -0.84
C LEU A 59 12.26 5.16 -2.24
N SER A 60 11.99 3.91 -2.65
CA SER A 60 12.30 3.44 -3.99
C SER A 60 11.51 4.19 -5.06
N LEU A 61 10.24 4.52 -4.80
CA LEU A 61 9.43 5.33 -5.72
C LEU A 61 10.01 6.73 -5.90
N ILE A 62 10.64 7.28 -4.86
CA ILE A 62 11.22 8.61 -4.91
C ILE A 62 12.61 8.60 -5.56
N ALA A 63 13.47 7.65 -5.15
CA ALA A 63 14.89 7.66 -5.48
C ALA A 63 15.24 6.84 -6.72
N LEU A 64 14.52 5.73 -7.00
CA LEU A 64 14.87 4.79 -8.07
C LEU A 64 14.02 5.01 -9.32
N TRP A 65 14.03 6.21 -9.86
CA TRP A 65 13.24 6.56 -11.05
C TRP A 65 13.52 5.62 -12.22
N ARG A 66 14.78 5.21 -12.37
CA ARG A 66 15.21 4.30 -13.45
C ARG A 66 14.45 2.96 -13.38
N TYR A 67 14.11 2.49 -12.19
CA TYR A 67 13.46 1.21 -11.97
C TYR A 67 11.96 1.38 -11.64
N ARG A 68 11.35 2.51 -12.03
CA ARG A 68 9.98 2.84 -11.64
C ARG A 68 8.95 1.78 -12.04
N VAL A 69 9.15 1.11 -13.17
CA VAL A 69 8.21 0.07 -13.63
C VAL A 69 8.24 -1.14 -12.69
N GLN A 70 9.43 -1.64 -12.37
CA GLN A 70 9.60 -2.76 -11.46
C GLN A 70 9.10 -2.42 -10.07
N VAL A 71 9.46 -1.22 -9.57
CA VAL A 71 8.99 -0.75 -8.26
C VAL A 71 7.48 -0.60 -8.27
N GLY A 72 6.89 -0.08 -9.35
CA GLY A 72 5.45 0.06 -9.50
C GLY A 72 4.70 -1.25 -9.36
N TRP A 73 5.21 -2.32 -9.98
CA TRP A 73 4.64 -3.65 -9.83
C TRP A 73 4.76 -4.17 -8.39
N LEU A 74 5.92 -3.97 -7.76
CA LEU A 74 6.11 -4.39 -6.36
C LEU A 74 5.15 -3.65 -5.43
N VAL A 75 4.96 -2.37 -5.63
CA VAL A 75 4.02 -1.57 -4.83
C VAL A 75 2.57 -2.04 -5.06
N ALA A 76 2.20 -2.29 -6.32
CA ALA A 76 0.86 -2.78 -6.65
C ALA A 76 0.60 -4.14 -6.00
N ILE A 77 1.56 -5.06 -6.07
CA ILE A 77 1.45 -6.38 -5.44
C ILE A 77 1.32 -6.22 -3.92
N PHE A 78 2.08 -5.32 -3.33
CA PHE A 78 1.99 -5.04 -1.90
C PHE A 78 0.60 -4.53 -1.52
N PHE A 79 0.03 -3.61 -2.31
CA PHE A 79 -1.32 -3.11 -2.05
C PHE A 79 -2.38 -4.20 -2.18
N VAL A 80 -2.21 -5.13 -3.14
CA VAL A 80 -3.11 -6.29 -3.27
C VAL A 80 -3.01 -7.18 -2.03
N ALA A 81 -1.81 -7.39 -1.52
CA ALA A 81 -1.60 -8.16 -0.29
C ALA A 81 -2.27 -7.46 0.91
N LEU A 82 -2.18 -6.14 1.00
CA LEU A 82 -2.82 -5.37 2.06
C LEU A 82 -4.35 -5.43 1.98
N PHE A 83 -4.90 -5.65 0.79
CA PHE A 83 -6.36 -5.81 0.62
C PHE A 83 -6.89 -6.96 1.49
N TRP A 84 -6.13 -8.04 1.60
CA TRP A 84 -6.50 -9.16 2.48
C TRP A 84 -6.68 -8.68 3.92
N GLY A 85 -5.76 -7.86 4.44
CA GLY A 85 -5.87 -7.32 5.79
C GLY A 85 -7.10 -6.41 5.96
N ASN A 86 -7.36 -5.55 4.98
CA ASN A 86 -8.53 -4.67 5.02
C ASN A 86 -9.84 -5.48 4.94
N LEU A 87 -9.85 -6.54 4.13
CA LEU A 87 -10.99 -7.44 4.03
C LEU A 87 -11.23 -8.18 5.35
N SER A 88 -10.16 -8.64 6.00
CA SER A 88 -10.26 -9.27 7.32
C SER A 88 -10.84 -8.30 8.35
N GLN A 89 -10.40 -7.04 8.34
CA GLN A 89 -10.94 -6.02 9.23
C GLN A 89 -12.45 -5.82 8.99
N TYR A 90 -12.88 -5.79 7.73
CA TYR A 90 -14.29 -5.63 7.38
C TYR A 90 -15.12 -6.85 7.84
N ILE A 91 -14.66 -8.06 7.53
CA ILE A 91 -15.39 -9.30 7.85
C ILE A 91 -15.48 -9.50 9.35
N ASN A 92 -14.41 -9.25 10.10
CA ASN A 92 -14.33 -9.48 11.53
C ASN A 92 -14.79 -8.26 12.35
N LYS A 93 -15.19 -7.17 11.68
CA LYS A 93 -15.73 -5.95 12.30
C LYS A 93 -14.77 -5.35 13.34
N VAL A 94 -13.48 -5.30 13.00
CA VAL A 94 -12.45 -4.79 13.90
C VAL A 94 -12.39 -3.27 13.78
N ASP A 95 -12.47 -2.57 14.92
CA ASP A 95 -12.39 -1.11 14.97
C ASP A 95 -10.95 -0.65 15.04
N ALA A 96 -10.57 0.27 14.15
CA ALA A 96 -9.27 0.92 14.15
C ALA A 96 -9.30 2.13 13.22
N PHE A 97 -8.47 3.13 13.46
CA PHE A 97 -8.39 4.35 12.64
C PHE A 97 -9.73 5.09 12.50
N GLY A 98 -10.60 4.99 13.51
CA GLY A 98 -11.95 5.56 13.42
C GLY A 98 -12.92 4.77 12.56
N LEU A 99 -12.53 3.59 12.05
CA LEU A 99 -13.40 2.72 11.25
C LEU A 99 -14.25 1.86 12.18
N ASP A 100 -15.25 2.49 12.78
CA ASP A 100 -16.08 1.89 13.83
C ASP A 100 -17.45 1.42 13.33
N SER A 101 -17.68 1.44 12.01
CA SER A 101 -18.93 0.99 11.39
C SER A 101 -18.63 0.14 10.17
N ASP A 102 -19.59 -0.72 9.79
CA ASP A 102 -19.46 -1.53 8.58
C ASP A 102 -19.33 -0.66 7.34
N GLN A 103 -20.03 0.46 7.29
CA GLN A 103 -19.95 1.39 6.17
C GLN A 103 -18.56 1.98 6.05
N ALA A 104 -17.96 2.43 7.16
CA ALA A 104 -16.61 3.00 7.15
C ALA A 104 -15.57 1.97 6.71
N ARG A 105 -15.66 0.75 7.22
CA ARG A 105 -14.75 -0.34 6.85
C ARG A 105 -14.91 -0.73 5.38
N PHE A 106 -16.14 -0.74 4.86
CA PHE A 106 -16.41 -1.02 3.46
C PHE A 106 -15.81 0.05 2.54
N VAL A 107 -15.98 1.33 2.89
CA VAL A 107 -15.38 2.43 2.14
C VAL A 107 -13.87 2.29 2.09
N ARG A 108 -13.25 1.90 3.22
CA ARG A 108 -11.79 1.68 3.27
C ARG A 108 -11.36 0.59 2.28
N LEU A 109 -12.15 -0.48 2.13
CA LEU A 109 -11.86 -1.53 1.15
C LEU A 109 -11.83 -0.99 -0.27
N LEU A 110 -12.71 -0.05 -0.59
CA LEU A 110 -12.79 0.52 -1.93
C LEU A 110 -11.58 1.39 -2.28
N PHE A 111 -10.89 1.94 -1.28
CA PHE A 111 -9.68 2.71 -1.52
C PHE A 111 -8.52 1.85 -1.99
N GLN A 112 -8.49 0.57 -1.66
CA GLN A 112 -7.36 -0.28 -1.96
C GLN A 112 -7.15 -0.47 -3.48
N PRO A 113 -8.19 -0.78 -4.28
CA PRO A 113 -8.03 -0.83 -5.74
C PRO A 113 -7.55 0.50 -6.32
N LEU A 114 -7.99 1.62 -5.77
CA LEU A 114 -7.55 2.94 -6.24
C LEU A 114 -6.06 3.14 -6.03
N LEU A 115 -5.52 2.65 -4.91
CA LEU A 115 -4.08 2.70 -4.65
C LEU A 115 -3.31 1.83 -5.64
N VAL A 116 -3.84 0.66 -6.00
CA VAL A 116 -3.24 -0.21 -7.01
C VAL A 116 -3.16 0.52 -8.37
N PHE A 117 -4.26 1.15 -8.79
CA PHE A 117 -4.28 1.91 -10.03
C PHE A 117 -3.31 3.09 -9.99
N TRP A 118 -3.22 3.77 -8.85
CA TRP A 118 -2.27 4.87 -8.67
C TRP A 118 -0.83 4.37 -8.86
N ALA A 119 -0.48 3.25 -8.23
CA ALA A 119 0.88 2.69 -8.35
C ALA A 119 1.20 2.31 -9.80
N LEU A 120 0.29 1.61 -10.48
CA LEU A 120 0.52 1.15 -11.86
C LEU A 120 0.51 2.31 -12.86
N GLY A 121 -0.36 3.30 -12.65
CA GLY A 121 -0.48 4.44 -13.55
C GLY A 121 0.67 5.42 -13.40
N SER A 122 1.02 5.80 -12.17
CA SER A 122 2.03 6.83 -11.92
C SER A 122 3.45 6.39 -12.28
N THR A 123 3.73 5.08 -12.20
CA THR A 123 5.06 4.52 -12.48
C THR A 123 5.24 4.12 -13.94
N GLY A 124 4.16 4.11 -14.73
CA GLY A 124 4.18 3.60 -16.10
C GLY A 124 4.20 2.08 -16.19
N ALA A 125 4.00 1.38 -15.08
CA ALA A 125 4.05 -0.09 -15.04
C ALA A 125 2.96 -0.71 -15.90
N TRP A 126 1.74 -0.19 -15.84
CA TRP A 126 0.63 -0.68 -16.65
C TRP A 126 0.88 -0.44 -18.14
N ARG A 127 1.37 0.74 -18.48
CA ARG A 127 1.69 1.08 -19.87
C ARG A 127 2.76 0.17 -20.44
N ALA A 128 3.81 -0.13 -19.63
CA ALA A 128 4.88 -1.04 -20.02
C ALA A 128 4.35 -2.46 -20.27
N TYR A 129 3.45 -2.93 -19.41
CA TYR A 129 2.81 -4.24 -19.56
C TYR A 129 1.99 -4.31 -20.85
N ARG A 130 1.18 -3.30 -21.12
CA ARG A 130 0.37 -3.26 -22.35
C ARG A 130 1.24 -3.26 -23.60
N SER A 131 2.33 -2.51 -23.59
CA SER A 131 3.26 -2.47 -24.73
C SER A 131 3.90 -3.82 -24.99
N SER A 132 4.24 -4.58 -23.95
CA SER A 132 4.87 -5.90 -24.11
C SER A 132 3.91 -6.93 -24.73
N ARG A 133 2.60 -6.76 -24.53
CA ARG A 133 1.61 -7.69 -25.09
C ARG A 133 1.30 -7.47 -26.56
N THR A 134 1.62 -6.29 -27.10
CA THR A 134 1.36 -5.95 -28.49
C THR A 134 2.54 -6.22 -29.42
N LYS A 135 3.63 -6.74 -28.89
CA LYS A 135 4.80 -7.15 -29.67
C LYS A 135 4.75 -8.67 -29.98
#